data_b13575755f2161a237595b39dbf33518
#
_entry.id   b13575755f2161a237595b39dbf33518
#
_cell.length_a   1.000
_cell.length_b   1.000
_cell.length_c   1.000
_cell.angle_alpha   90.00
_cell.angle_beta   90.00
_cell.angle_gamma   90.00
#
_symmetry.space_group_name_H-M   'P 1'
#
loop_
_entity.id
_entity.type
_entity.pdbx_description
1 polymer ?
#
loop_
_entity_poly.entity_id
_entity_poly.type
_entity_poly.pdbx_seq_one_letter_code
_entity_poly.pdbx_strand_id
1 'polypeptide(L)'
;MGSDTAEQLVVELQTSGARIDVPIDSVGRRGGAGPTDDKAFLLEGQALMVPTMASSVADSPYAVVQSGAGYTISRDGVPLAPVAFPRRPRFYALSTADGVPYRHLAVLHGTDVLATTVVQTCIHWNLEEDRCRFCGIGISLKNKTTIPVKTPAQLAEVAEAAVRLDGVKHFVMTMGTINETDKGALYMAKCVRAVKAAVDIPVEVQFEPPADLDVLTEVRDAGADSIGIHLEAFDQAVRERILPGKARISVDYYFTTLRRAVELFGVGQVSSYIIVGLGESPASIIAGCQRLVDIGVFPFVVPLRPILGTEMQDVTPPSPEIMTLIYRAVAGMLEMRGMSHADSKAGCARCGACSGLPTFTRRPTEDRQLDARP
;
A
#
# COMPACT_ATOMS: atom_id res chain seq x y z
N MET A 1 -8.36 -24.15 7.02
CA MET A 1 -8.80 -24.16 5.61
C MET A 1 -7.68 -24.75 4.76
N GLY A 2 -7.97 -25.45 3.64
CA GLY A 2 -6.92 -25.84 2.69
C GLY A 2 -6.30 -24.58 2.05
N SER A 3 -5.05 -24.66 1.59
CA SER A 3 -4.33 -23.50 1.00
C SER A 3 -5.12 -22.79 -0.11
N ASP A 4 -5.66 -23.55 -1.07
CA ASP A 4 -6.44 -22.99 -2.19
C ASP A 4 -7.69 -22.22 -1.73
N THR A 5 -8.33 -22.68 -0.63
CA THR A 5 -9.52 -22.00 -0.08
C THR A 5 -9.14 -20.69 0.62
N ALA A 6 -7.97 -20.62 1.26
CA ALA A 6 -7.47 -19.42 1.91
C ALA A 6 -7.03 -18.37 0.89
N GLU A 7 -6.28 -18.76 -0.15
CA GLU A 7 -5.90 -17.88 -1.27
C GLU A 7 -7.13 -17.26 -1.93
N GLN A 8 -8.14 -18.08 -2.24
CA GLN A 8 -9.37 -17.62 -2.85
C GLN A 8 -10.11 -16.62 -1.96
N LEU A 9 -10.26 -16.90 -0.66
CA LEU A 9 -10.94 -15.99 0.28
C LEU A 9 -10.24 -14.64 0.38
N VAL A 10 -8.90 -14.61 0.44
CA VAL A 10 -8.13 -13.37 0.45
C VAL A 10 -8.40 -12.52 -0.78
N VAL A 11 -8.33 -13.13 -1.97
CA VAL A 11 -8.58 -12.42 -3.24
C VAL A 11 -10.01 -11.91 -3.31
N GLU A 12 -10.99 -12.73 -2.97
CA GLU A 12 -12.40 -12.36 -2.99
C GLU A 12 -12.71 -11.22 -2.01
N LEU A 13 -12.17 -11.25 -0.80
CA LEU A 13 -12.33 -10.15 0.16
C LEU A 13 -11.67 -8.85 -0.30
N GLN A 14 -10.52 -8.92 -0.97
CA GLN A 14 -9.84 -7.72 -1.48
C GLN A 14 -10.52 -7.10 -2.69
N THR A 15 -11.24 -7.87 -3.48
CA THR A 15 -11.95 -7.41 -4.67
C THR A 15 -13.40 -7.04 -4.40
N SER A 16 -14.14 -7.91 -3.69
CA SER A 16 -15.57 -7.70 -3.40
C SER A 16 -15.83 -6.89 -2.13
N GLY A 17 -14.82 -6.78 -1.25
CA GLY A 17 -15.01 -6.20 0.07
C GLY A 17 -15.88 -7.04 0.99
N ALA A 18 -16.18 -6.50 2.18
CA ALA A 18 -17.09 -7.11 3.13
C ALA A 18 -17.94 -6.07 3.85
N ARG A 19 -19.23 -6.34 4.00
CA ARG A 19 -20.12 -5.58 4.88
C ARG A 19 -19.74 -5.82 6.32
N ILE A 20 -19.94 -4.82 7.15
CA ILE A 20 -19.73 -4.93 8.60
C ILE A 20 -21.09 -4.78 9.28
N ASP A 21 -21.73 -5.90 9.56
CA ASP A 21 -23.09 -5.98 10.11
C ASP A 21 -23.09 -6.08 11.67
N VAL A 22 -21.97 -5.67 12.28
CA VAL A 22 -21.77 -5.70 13.73
C VAL A 22 -21.09 -4.41 14.21
N PRO A 23 -21.32 -3.97 15.46
CA PRO A 23 -20.63 -2.84 16.02
C PRO A 23 -19.14 -3.15 16.20
N ILE A 24 -18.27 -2.38 15.54
CA ILE A 24 -16.82 -2.40 15.75
C ILE A 24 -16.32 -0.95 15.93
N ASP A 25 -15.17 -0.79 16.59
CA ASP A 25 -14.63 0.55 16.93
C ASP A 25 -14.41 1.48 15.74
N SER A 26 -14.15 0.93 14.56
CA SER A 26 -14.08 1.67 13.31
C SER A 26 -14.27 0.75 12.11
N VAL A 27 -15.07 1.17 11.14
CA VAL A 27 -15.35 0.39 9.92
C VAL A 27 -14.37 0.65 8.79
N GLY A 28 -13.60 1.71 8.86
CA GLY A 28 -12.68 2.18 7.83
C GLY A 28 -12.47 3.68 7.99
N ARG A 29 -11.80 4.29 7.04
CA ARG A 29 -11.62 5.76 7.05
C ARG A 29 -11.64 6.30 5.64
N ARG A 30 -12.21 7.48 5.49
CA ARG A 30 -12.18 8.24 4.25
C ARG A 30 -10.95 9.12 4.22
N GLY A 31 -10.04 8.83 3.31
CA GLY A 31 -8.81 9.59 3.14
C GLY A 31 -7.67 9.14 4.07
N GLY A 32 -6.46 9.53 3.74
CA GLY A 32 -5.24 9.20 4.46
C GLY A 32 -4.21 8.49 3.57
N ALA A 33 -3.16 7.95 4.18
CA ALA A 33 -2.18 7.13 3.49
C ALA A 33 -2.72 5.72 3.27
N GLY A 34 -2.39 5.11 2.11
CA GLY A 34 -2.86 3.80 1.71
C GLY A 34 -4.35 3.77 1.30
N PRO A 35 -4.98 2.60 1.24
CA PRO A 35 -6.39 2.47 0.90
C PRO A 35 -7.26 3.23 1.91
N THR A 36 -8.07 4.17 1.42
CA THR A 36 -8.74 5.14 2.29
C THR A 36 -10.02 4.60 2.93
N ASP A 37 -10.72 3.72 2.22
CA ASP A 37 -12.02 3.18 2.63
C ASP A 37 -11.93 1.73 3.12
N ASP A 38 -10.70 1.25 3.40
CA ASP A 38 -10.46 -0.12 3.81
C ASP A 38 -10.33 -0.27 5.32
N LYS A 39 -10.67 -1.46 5.79
CA LYS A 39 -10.45 -1.91 7.17
C LYS A 39 -9.42 -3.04 7.18
N ALA A 40 -8.50 -2.99 8.14
CA ALA A 40 -7.61 -4.10 8.39
C ALA A 40 -8.37 -5.25 9.07
N PHE A 41 -8.37 -6.42 8.45
CA PHE A 41 -8.84 -7.69 8.99
C PHE A 41 -7.64 -8.56 9.37
N LEU A 42 -7.77 -9.34 10.42
CA LEU A 42 -6.79 -10.37 10.80
C LEU A 42 -7.41 -11.73 10.52
N LEU A 43 -6.94 -12.40 9.47
CA LEU A 43 -7.30 -13.76 9.09
C LEU A 43 -6.12 -14.67 9.39
N GLU A 44 -6.30 -15.67 10.27
CA GLU A 44 -5.23 -16.59 10.69
C GLU A 44 -3.92 -15.86 11.10
N GLY A 45 -4.08 -14.66 11.71
CA GLY A 45 -2.95 -13.82 12.14
C GLY A 45 -2.33 -12.92 11.05
N GLN A 46 -2.73 -13.08 9.79
CA GLN A 46 -2.28 -12.22 8.69
C GLN A 46 -3.17 -10.99 8.55
N ALA A 47 -2.57 -9.82 8.42
CA ALA A 47 -3.30 -8.59 8.14
C ALA A 47 -3.71 -8.51 6.67
N LEU A 48 -4.97 -8.19 6.43
CA LEU A 48 -5.58 -8.02 5.12
C LEU A 48 -6.38 -6.72 5.09
N MET A 49 -6.11 -5.85 4.14
CA MET A 49 -6.93 -4.64 3.93
C MET A 49 -8.13 -5.01 3.04
N VAL A 50 -9.33 -4.86 3.59
CA VAL A 50 -10.60 -5.23 2.95
C VAL A 50 -11.45 -3.99 2.74
N PRO A 51 -11.95 -3.70 1.52
CA PRO A 51 -12.90 -2.64 1.27
C PRO A 51 -14.17 -2.82 2.13
N THR A 52 -14.61 -1.75 2.80
CA THR A 52 -15.80 -1.78 3.67
C THR A 52 -16.74 -0.61 3.43
N MET A 53 -16.34 0.38 2.65
CA MET A 53 -17.09 1.64 2.45
C MET A 53 -17.32 1.99 0.98
N ALA A 54 -16.72 1.28 0.03
CA ALA A 54 -16.98 1.48 -1.39
C ALA A 54 -18.45 1.13 -1.71
N SER A 55 -19.02 1.79 -2.74
CA SER A 55 -20.42 1.55 -3.13
C SER A 55 -20.68 0.09 -3.48
N SER A 56 -19.72 -0.58 -4.12
CA SER A 56 -19.79 -2.00 -4.48
C SER A 56 -19.87 -2.97 -3.29
N VAL A 57 -19.49 -2.51 -2.08
CA VAL A 57 -19.52 -3.36 -0.87
C VAL A 57 -20.95 -3.62 -0.39
N ALA A 58 -21.90 -2.75 -0.73
CA ALA A 58 -23.30 -2.96 -0.35
C ALA A 58 -23.86 -4.29 -0.88
N ASP A 59 -23.42 -4.69 -2.09
CA ASP A 59 -23.83 -5.92 -2.76
C ASP A 59 -22.85 -7.09 -2.55
N SER A 60 -21.84 -6.92 -1.68
CA SER A 60 -20.88 -7.99 -1.41
C SER A 60 -21.57 -9.20 -0.77
N PRO A 61 -21.28 -10.43 -1.22
CA PRO A 61 -21.76 -11.63 -0.55
C PRO A 61 -21.11 -11.84 0.81
N TYR A 62 -20.00 -11.13 1.09
CA TYR A 62 -19.23 -11.25 2.34
C TYR A 62 -19.73 -10.27 3.39
N ALA A 63 -19.87 -10.76 4.62
CA ALA A 63 -20.23 -9.96 5.78
C ALA A 63 -19.44 -10.40 7.02
N VAL A 64 -19.10 -9.44 7.87
CA VAL A 64 -18.61 -9.70 9.23
C VAL A 64 -19.82 -9.84 10.14
N VAL A 65 -19.93 -10.99 10.78
CA VAL A 65 -21.02 -11.31 11.71
C VAL A 65 -20.46 -11.70 13.07
N GLN A 66 -21.25 -11.54 14.12
CA GLN A 66 -20.87 -11.99 15.46
C GLN A 66 -20.93 -13.50 15.57
N SER A 67 -19.92 -14.11 16.20
CA SER A 67 -19.89 -15.55 16.47
C SER A 67 -19.31 -15.77 17.87
N GLY A 68 -20.20 -16.09 18.82
CA GLY A 68 -19.82 -16.16 20.24
C GLY A 68 -19.25 -14.83 20.76
N ALA A 69 -18.06 -14.88 21.34
CA ALA A 69 -17.33 -13.68 21.82
C ALA A 69 -16.49 -12.98 20.74
N GLY A 70 -16.43 -13.50 19.52
CA GLY A 70 -15.61 -12.99 18.42
C GLY A 70 -16.42 -12.68 17.17
N TYR A 71 -15.72 -12.59 16.04
CA TYR A 71 -16.29 -12.29 14.74
C TYR A 71 -15.92 -13.37 13.73
N THR A 72 -16.78 -13.52 12.71
CA THR A 72 -16.58 -14.47 11.62
C THR A 72 -16.92 -13.78 10.29
N ILE A 73 -16.13 -14.05 9.25
CA ILE A 73 -16.53 -13.77 7.87
C ILE A 73 -17.55 -14.82 7.45
N SER A 74 -18.70 -14.37 6.94
CA SER A 74 -19.70 -15.21 6.28
C SER A 74 -19.79 -14.87 4.80
N ARG A 75 -20.20 -15.84 3.99
CA ARG A 75 -20.61 -15.66 2.59
C ARG A 75 -22.06 -16.10 2.46
N ASP A 76 -22.92 -15.20 2.01
CA ASP A 76 -24.38 -15.46 1.87
C ASP A 76 -24.99 -16.05 3.14
N GLY A 77 -24.55 -15.56 4.32
CA GLY A 77 -24.99 -16.02 5.63
C GLY A 77 -24.31 -17.30 6.14
N VAL A 78 -23.50 -17.98 5.34
CA VAL A 78 -22.76 -19.18 5.76
C VAL A 78 -21.40 -18.79 6.35
N PRO A 79 -21.09 -19.14 7.61
CA PRO A 79 -19.81 -18.85 8.23
C PRO A 79 -18.63 -19.52 7.49
N LEU A 80 -17.53 -18.78 7.25
CA LEU A 80 -16.35 -19.27 6.54
C LEU A 80 -15.11 -19.35 7.44
N ALA A 81 -14.75 -18.25 8.08
CA ALA A 81 -13.51 -18.16 8.84
C ALA A 81 -13.62 -17.15 9.98
N PRO A 82 -12.96 -17.38 11.13
CA PRO A 82 -12.85 -16.39 12.19
C PRO A 82 -12.06 -15.18 11.70
N VAL A 83 -12.47 -13.99 12.13
CA VAL A 83 -11.79 -12.73 11.84
C VAL A 83 -11.61 -11.93 13.12
N ALA A 84 -10.46 -11.24 13.22
CA ALA A 84 -10.22 -10.25 14.27
C ALA A 84 -9.84 -8.90 13.64
N PHE A 85 -9.78 -7.88 14.47
CA PHE A 85 -9.39 -6.53 14.06
C PHE A 85 -8.20 -6.06 14.87
N PRO A 86 -7.26 -5.28 14.27
CA PRO A 86 -6.20 -4.63 15.02
C PRO A 86 -6.80 -3.75 16.12
N ARG A 87 -6.12 -3.70 17.26
CA ARG A 87 -6.49 -2.77 18.33
C ARG A 87 -6.35 -1.33 17.86
N ARG A 88 -7.19 -0.44 18.42
CA ARG A 88 -7.03 0.99 18.22
C ARG A 88 -5.68 1.42 18.81
N PRO A 89 -4.80 2.08 18.02
CA PRO A 89 -3.49 2.50 18.49
C PRO A 89 -3.57 3.47 19.68
N ARG A 90 -2.70 3.29 20.65
CA ARG A 90 -2.60 4.17 21.82
C ARG A 90 -2.08 5.55 21.47
N PHE A 91 -1.16 5.64 20.50
CA PHE A 91 -0.62 6.94 20.04
C PHE A 91 -1.70 7.84 19.42
N TYR A 92 -2.86 7.33 19.00
CA TYR A 92 -3.96 8.16 18.48
C TYR A 92 -4.56 9.12 19.52
N ALA A 93 -4.36 8.86 20.80
CA ALA A 93 -4.82 9.72 21.89
C ALA A 93 -3.92 10.93 22.14
N LEU A 94 -2.75 10.98 21.50
CA LEU A 94 -1.75 12.02 21.70
C LEU A 94 -1.81 13.10 20.62
N SER A 95 -1.14 14.22 20.90
CA SER A 95 -0.90 15.33 19.98
C SER A 95 0.56 15.76 20.05
N THR A 96 1.04 16.43 19.02
CA THR A 96 2.37 17.04 18.98
C THR A 96 2.46 18.20 19.95
N ALA A 97 3.69 18.69 20.19
CA ALA A 97 3.95 19.86 21.02
C ALA A 97 3.23 21.13 20.51
N ASP A 98 2.98 21.23 19.21
CA ASP A 98 2.21 22.30 18.56
C ASP A 98 0.70 22.00 18.46
N GLY A 99 0.21 20.94 19.10
CA GLY A 99 -1.21 20.62 19.29
C GLY A 99 -1.87 19.85 18.15
N VAL A 100 -1.11 19.32 17.17
CA VAL A 100 -1.68 18.52 16.07
C VAL A 100 -1.93 17.07 16.55
N PRO A 101 -3.17 16.53 16.44
CA PRO A 101 -3.43 15.14 16.82
C PRO A 101 -2.60 14.16 15.99
N TYR A 102 -1.94 13.20 16.62
CA TYR A 102 -1.05 12.24 15.95
C TYR A 102 -1.77 11.42 14.87
N ARG A 103 -3.06 11.10 15.05
CA ARG A 103 -3.88 10.42 14.05
C ARG A 103 -4.05 11.21 12.74
N HIS A 104 -3.82 12.53 12.74
CA HIS A 104 -3.81 13.38 11.55
C HIS A 104 -2.44 13.41 10.86
N LEU A 105 -1.39 12.99 11.56
CA LEU A 105 -0.03 12.93 11.04
C LEU A 105 0.27 11.57 10.42
N ALA A 106 -0.03 10.49 11.14
CA ALA A 106 0.22 9.14 10.68
C ALA A 106 -0.79 8.16 11.27
N VAL A 107 -0.91 7.00 10.64
CA VAL A 107 -1.86 5.96 11.05
C VAL A 107 -1.19 4.60 11.09
N LEU A 108 -1.72 3.72 11.94
CA LEU A 108 -1.38 2.31 11.89
C LEU A 108 -2.03 1.68 10.66
N HIS A 109 -1.21 1.03 9.83
CA HIS A 109 -1.65 0.24 8.69
C HIS A 109 -1.29 -1.23 8.93
N GLY A 110 -2.23 -2.15 8.68
CA GLY A 110 -2.04 -3.54 9.10
C GLY A 110 -1.93 -3.65 10.62
N THR A 111 -0.84 -4.25 11.10
CA THR A 111 -0.59 -4.50 12.52
C THR A 111 0.58 -3.74 13.11
N ASP A 112 1.59 -3.40 12.31
CA ASP A 112 2.88 -2.90 12.78
C ASP A 112 3.52 -1.84 11.86
N VAL A 113 2.77 -1.32 10.89
CA VAL A 113 3.24 -0.31 9.96
C VAL A 113 2.71 1.06 10.34
N LEU A 114 3.59 2.03 10.53
CA LEU A 114 3.19 3.43 10.53
C LEU A 114 3.11 3.92 9.08
N ALA A 115 2.03 4.62 8.72
CA ALA A 115 1.85 5.12 7.35
C ALA A 115 1.43 6.58 7.34
N THR A 116 2.02 7.37 6.46
CA THR A 116 1.68 8.78 6.26
C THR A 116 1.83 9.21 4.81
N THR A 117 1.09 10.26 4.43
CA THR A 117 1.42 11.09 3.27
C THR A 117 2.00 12.40 3.80
N VAL A 118 3.29 12.63 3.58
CA VAL A 118 4.06 13.76 4.17
C VAL A 118 3.52 15.10 3.70
N VAL A 119 3.30 15.24 2.38
CA VAL A 119 2.58 16.38 1.79
C VAL A 119 1.31 15.84 1.14
N GLN A 120 0.17 16.23 1.68
CA GLN A 120 -1.15 15.72 1.28
C GLN A 120 -1.75 16.48 0.09
N THR A 121 -1.03 17.44 -0.49
CA THR A 121 -1.39 18.13 -1.73
C THR A 121 -0.56 17.60 -2.89
N CYS A 122 -1.10 17.68 -4.11
CA CYS A 122 -0.42 17.21 -5.32
C CYS A 122 -0.71 18.18 -6.47
N ILE A 123 0.33 18.55 -7.25
CA ILE A 123 0.16 19.44 -8.39
C ILE A 123 -0.82 18.87 -9.42
N HIS A 124 -0.78 17.54 -9.64
CA HIS A 124 -1.73 16.86 -10.53
C HIS A 124 -3.17 16.88 -10.00
N TRP A 125 -3.39 16.93 -8.69
CA TRP A 125 -4.72 17.01 -8.10
C TRP A 125 -5.37 18.37 -8.31
N ASN A 126 -4.57 19.42 -8.37
CA ASN A 126 -5.04 20.81 -8.46
C ASN A 126 -5.64 21.16 -9.83
N LEU A 127 -5.21 20.43 -10.88
CA LEU A 127 -5.74 20.58 -12.25
C LEU A 127 -6.59 19.34 -12.57
N GLU A 128 -7.84 19.58 -12.96
CA GLU A 128 -8.79 18.48 -13.22
C GLU A 128 -8.30 17.57 -14.36
N GLU A 129 -7.74 18.16 -15.42
CA GLU A 129 -7.17 17.46 -16.58
C GLU A 129 -5.95 16.59 -16.24
N ASP A 130 -5.21 16.91 -15.17
CA ASP A 130 -4.00 16.20 -14.77
C ASP A 130 -4.22 15.15 -13.68
N ARG A 131 -5.41 15.17 -13.09
CA ARG A 131 -5.74 14.35 -11.91
C ARG A 131 -5.73 12.87 -12.24
N CYS A 132 -5.06 12.07 -11.39
CA CYS A 132 -5.23 10.62 -11.40
C CYS A 132 -6.67 10.28 -11.01
N ARG A 133 -7.44 9.61 -11.89
CA ARG A 133 -8.90 9.42 -11.78
C ARG A 133 -9.32 8.62 -10.53
N PHE A 134 -8.45 7.73 -10.04
CA PHE A 134 -8.67 6.90 -8.84
C PHE A 134 -8.17 7.54 -7.53
N CYS A 135 -7.43 8.65 -7.60
CA CYS A 135 -6.70 9.16 -6.43
C CYS A 135 -7.63 9.88 -5.46
N GLY A 136 -7.51 9.54 -4.18
CA GLY A 136 -8.27 10.17 -3.08
C GLY A 136 -7.49 11.20 -2.27
N ILE A 137 -6.31 11.67 -2.72
CA ILE A 137 -5.40 12.51 -1.91
C ILE A 137 -6.08 13.77 -1.34
N GLY A 138 -6.87 14.48 -2.14
CA GLY A 138 -7.57 15.70 -1.70
C GLY A 138 -8.81 15.41 -0.84
N ILE A 139 -9.36 14.19 -0.90
CA ILE A 139 -10.53 13.78 -0.11
C ILE A 139 -10.20 13.78 1.37
N SER A 140 -9.00 13.35 1.74
CA SER A 140 -8.50 13.33 3.12
C SER A 140 -8.49 14.72 3.74
N LEU A 141 -8.05 15.73 2.99
CA LEU A 141 -8.06 17.13 3.43
C LEU A 141 -9.48 17.67 3.56
N LYS A 142 -10.34 17.40 2.57
CA LYS A 142 -11.74 17.78 2.59
C LYS A 142 -12.47 17.21 3.82
N ASN A 143 -12.15 15.96 4.18
CA ASN A 143 -12.72 15.27 5.34
C ASN A 143 -12.01 15.61 6.67
N LYS A 144 -10.99 16.48 6.66
CA LYS A 144 -10.22 16.90 7.85
C LYS A 144 -9.63 15.72 8.63
N THR A 145 -9.25 14.63 7.93
CA THR A 145 -8.64 13.44 8.53
C THR A 145 -7.11 13.53 8.60
N THR A 146 -6.54 14.57 8.00
CA THR A 146 -5.10 14.84 7.91
C THR A 146 -4.85 16.34 7.78
N ILE A 147 -3.57 16.74 7.74
CA ILE A 147 -3.13 18.12 7.49
C ILE A 147 -2.37 18.22 6.16
N PRO A 148 -2.30 19.41 5.53
CA PRO A 148 -1.71 19.56 4.20
C PRO A 148 -0.23 19.19 4.13
N VAL A 149 0.57 19.62 5.10
CA VAL A 149 2.02 19.40 5.17
C VAL A 149 2.39 18.99 6.58
N LYS A 150 3.13 17.90 6.70
CA LYS A 150 3.66 17.39 7.96
C LYS A 150 5.12 17.76 8.08
N THR A 151 5.49 18.38 9.18
CA THR A 151 6.89 18.81 9.41
C THR A 151 7.77 17.63 9.83
N PRO A 152 9.11 17.71 9.60
CA PRO A 152 10.03 16.69 10.07
C PRO A 152 9.92 16.43 11.59
N ALA A 153 9.73 17.47 12.41
CA ALA A 153 9.56 17.35 13.86
C ALA A 153 8.28 16.58 14.23
N GLN A 154 7.14 16.93 13.62
CA GLN A 154 5.87 16.24 13.84
C GLN A 154 5.95 14.75 13.49
N LEU A 155 6.65 14.41 12.39
CA LEU A 155 6.82 13.02 11.96
C LEU A 155 7.75 12.25 12.91
N ALA A 156 8.79 12.88 13.44
CA ALA A 156 9.67 12.31 14.46
C ALA A 156 8.90 12.01 15.76
N GLU A 157 8.12 12.97 16.25
CA GLU A 157 7.30 12.81 17.47
C GLU A 157 6.29 11.66 17.35
N VAL A 158 5.54 11.61 16.24
CA VAL A 158 4.54 10.53 16.04
C VAL A 158 5.19 9.18 15.87
N ALA A 159 6.36 9.10 15.20
CA ALA A 159 7.09 7.84 15.02
C ALA A 159 7.59 7.30 16.35
N GLU A 160 8.19 8.16 17.19
CA GLU A 160 8.64 7.77 18.55
C GLU A 160 7.47 7.22 19.38
N ALA A 161 6.36 7.95 19.43
CA ALA A 161 5.19 7.51 20.19
C ALA A 161 4.60 6.19 19.65
N ALA A 162 4.52 6.02 18.32
CA ALA A 162 3.98 4.81 17.70
C ALA A 162 4.86 3.58 17.99
N VAL A 163 6.18 3.72 17.94
CA VAL A 163 7.13 2.66 18.31
C VAL A 163 7.00 2.31 19.78
N ARG A 164 7.09 3.29 20.65
CA ARG A 164 7.09 3.10 22.12
C ARG A 164 5.76 2.55 22.64
N LEU A 165 4.63 3.02 22.11
CA LEU A 165 3.31 2.68 22.66
C LEU A 165 2.67 1.48 21.97
N ASP A 166 2.87 1.32 20.66
CA ASP A 166 2.13 0.34 19.86
C ASP A 166 3.03 -0.65 19.14
N GLY A 167 4.36 -0.58 19.33
CA GLY A 167 5.30 -1.56 18.81
C GLY A 167 5.42 -1.56 17.28
N VAL A 168 5.23 -0.38 16.65
CA VAL A 168 5.43 -0.21 15.21
C VAL A 168 6.85 -0.61 14.82
N LYS A 169 6.98 -1.34 13.71
CA LYS A 169 8.25 -1.94 13.27
C LYS A 169 8.84 -1.29 12.03
N HIS A 170 8.06 -0.64 11.20
CA HIS A 170 8.56 0.11 10.05
C HIS A 170 7.59 1.23 9.65
N PHE A 171 8.09 2.20 8.87
CA PHE A 171 7.36 3.39 8.48
C PHE A 171 7.26 3.50 6.96
N VAL A 172 6.06 3.79 6.43
CA VAL A 172 5.80 4.13 5.03
C VAL A 172 5.47 5.60 4.92
N MET A 173 6.28 6.34 4.18
CA MET A 173 6.14 7.78 3.97
C MET A 173 5.89 8.05 2.49
N THR A 174 4.65 8.40 2.13
CA THR A 174 4.28 8.76 0.76
C THR A 174 4.33 10.27 0.54
N MET A 175 4.40 10.71 -0.71
CA MET A 175 4.44 12.12 -1.10
C MET A 175 3.39 12.42 -2.18
N GLY A 176 2.57 13.44 -1.97
CA GLY A 176 1.91 14.10 -3.09
C GLY A 176 2.94 14.94 -3.85
N THR A 177 2.93 14.88 -5.16
CA THR A 177 3.91 15.59 -6.01
C THR A 177 3.78 17.09 -5.83
N ILE A 178 4.83 17.76 -5.35
CA ILE A 178 4.80 19.18 -4.99
C ILE A 178 5.44 20.10 -6.03
N ASN A 179 6.30 19.55 -6.88
CA ASN A 179 6.94 20.26 -7.98
C ASN A 179 7.39 19.29 -9.10
N GLU A 180 7.80 19.82 -10.23
CA GLU A 180 8.24 19.02 -11.38
C GLU A 180 9.71 18.58 -11.31
N THR A 181 10.53 19.18 -10.46
CA THR A 181 11.98 18.95 -10.42
C THR A 181 12.33 17.72 -9.61
N ASP A 182 12.13 17.78 -8.31
CA ASP A 182 12.49 16.69 -7.37
C ASP A 182 11.27 15.90 -6.87
N LYS A 183 10.07 16.26 -7.34
CA LYS A 183 8.78 15.62 -6.94
C LYS A 183 8.50 15.62 -5.43
N GLY A 184 9.28 16.40 -4.66
CA GLY A 184 9.24 16.46 -3.20
C GLY A 184 10.26 15.56 -2.49
N ALA A 185 11.13 14.89 -3.22
CA ALA A 185 12.10 13.94 -2.66
C ALA A 185 13.08 14.60 -1.68
N LEU A 186 13.52 15.84 -1.92
CA LEU A 186 14.41 16.56 -1.00
C LEU A 186 13.71 16.93 0.32
N TYR A 187 12.40 17.23 0.28
CA TYR A 187 11.63 17.41 1.50
C TYR A 187 11.42 16.09 2.24
N MET A 188 11.15 15.01 1.50
CA MET A 188 11.09 13.66 2.03
C MET A 188 12.38 13.28 2.76
N ALA A 189 13.55 13.55 2.17
CA ALA A 189 14.85 13.28 2.79
C ALA A 189 15.02 14.00 4.15
N LYS A 190 14.56 15.27 4.27
CA LYS A 190 14.55 15.98 5.56
C LYS A 190 13.68 15.28 6.60
N CYS A 191 12.51 14.80 6.19
CA CYS A 191 11.59 14.08 7.08
C CYS A 191 12.19 12.73 7.51
N VAL A 192 12.80 11.98 6.60
CA VAL A 192 13.49 10.72 6.91
C VAL A 192 14.60 10.92 7.93
N ARG A 193 15.48 11.92 7.74
CA ARG A 193 16.55 12.22 8.72
C ARG A 193 16.00 12.48 10.12
N ALA A 194 14.90 13.24 10.23
CA ALA A 194 14.29 13.52 11.53
C ALA A 194 13.68 12.27 12.18
N VAL A 195 13.00 11.42 11.40
CA VAL A 195 12.45 10.14 11.89
C VAL A 195 13.57 9.21 12.33
N LYS A 196 14.62 9.03 11.52
CA LYS A 196 15.77 8.16 11.84
C LYS A 196 16.56 8.65 13.04
N ALA A 197 16.59 9.96 13.29
CA ALA A 197 17.20 10.52 14.51
C ALA A 197 16.37 10.23 15.78
N ALA A 198 15.06 10.04 15.65
CA ALA A 198 14.15 9.79 16.78
C ALA A 198 13.96 8.30 17.07
N VAL A 199 13.95 7.44 16.05
CA VAL A 199 13.67 6.00 16.18
C VAL A 199 14.52 5.17 15.24
N ASP A 200 14.91 3.97 15.70
CA ASP A 200 15.62 2.97 14.89
C ASP A 200 14.63 1.96 14.28
N ILE A 201 13.89 2.39 13.27
CA ILE A 201 13.04 1.51 12.48
C ILE A 201 13.32 1.72 10.99
N PRO A 202 13.11 0.69 10.14
CA PRO A 202 13.21 0.84 8.69
C PRO A 202 12.15 1.78 8.13
N VAL A 203 12.52 2.57 7.12
CA VAL A 203 11.66 3.56 6.47
C VAL A 203 11.60 3.30 4.97
N GLU A 204 10.39 3.17 4.42
CA GLU A 204 10.14 3.26 2.97
C GLU A 204 9.65 4.66 2.62
N VAL A 205 10.15 5.20 1.52
CA VAL A 205 9.68 6.45 0.93
C VAL A 205 9.03 6.21 -0.43
N GLN A 206 8.01 7.01 -0.78
CA GLN A 206 7.28 6.86 -2.03
C GLN A 206 7.04 8.22 -2.68
N PHE A 207 7.52 8.40 -3.93
CA PHE A 207 7.31 9.61 -4.75
C PHE A 207 7.46 9.27 -6.24
N GLU A 208 7.12 10.23 -7.11
CA GLU A 208 7.29 10.10 -8.57
C GLU A 208 8.76 10.22 -8.99
N PRO A 209 9.15 9.69 -10.18
CA PRO A 209 10.50 9.87 -10.72
C PRO A 209 10.93 11.34 -10.72
N PRO A 210 12.01 11.71 -10.04
CA PRO A 210 12.56 13.08 -10.11
C PRO A 210 13.22 13.32 -11.47
N ALA A 211 13.35 14.59 -11.88
CA ALA A 211 14.02 14.95 -13.12
C ALA A 211 15.55 14.68 -13.05
N ASP A 212 16.14 14.81 -11.85
CA ASP A 212 17.52 14.47 -11.57
C ASP A 212 17.59 13.24 -10.66
N LEU A 213 18.20 12.15 -11.14
CA LEU A 213 18.29 10.90 -10.41
C LEU A 213 19.31 10.92 -9.26
N ASP A 214 20.18 11.89 -9.15
CA ASP A 214 21.09 12.04 -8.02
C ASP A 214 20.35 12.35 -6.72
N VAL A 215 19.14 12.88 -6.81
CA VAL A 215 18.22 13.06 -5.67
C VAL A 215 17.92 11.73 -4.96
N LEU A 216 17.93 10.60 -5.65
CA LEU A 216 17.75 9.27 -5.02
C LEU A 216 18.90 8.94 -4.05
N THR A 217 20.11 9.41 -4.33
CA THR A 217 21.26 9.28 -3.43
C THR A 217 21.04 10.07 -2.15
N GLU A 218 20.55 11.32 -2.26
CA GLU A 218 20.22 12.15 -1.08
C GLU A 218 19.14 11.49 -0.18
N VAL A 219 18.17 10.83 -0.79
CA VAL A 219 17.11 10.12 -0.05
C VAL A 219 17.66 8.88 0.65
N ARG A 220 18.51 8.08 -0.01
CA ARG A 220 19.19 6.94 0.60
C ARG A 220 20.08 7.41 1.77
N ASP A 221 20.89 8.45 1.56
CA ASP A 221 21.84 8.97 2.54
C ASP A 221 21.12 9.66 3.72
N ALA A 222 19.85 10.04 3.54
CA ALA A 222 18.98 10.46 4.63
C ALA A 222 18.56 9.31 5.56
N GLY A 223 18.79 8.04 5.14
CA GLY A 223 18.48 6.85 5.92
C GLY A 223 17.23 6.09 5.46
N ALA A 224 16.69 6.37 4.27
CA ALA A 224 15.63 5.54 3.70
C ALA A 224 16.17 4.13 3.41
N ASP A 225 15.44 3.10 3.84
CA ASP A 225 15.82 1.69 3.72
C ASP A 225 15.23 1.02 2.47
N SER A 226 14.10 1.52 1.98
CA SER A 226 13.38 1.03 0.80
C SER A 226 12.70 2.19 0.09
N ILE A 227 12.35 2.00 -1.19
CA ILE A 227 11.72 3.04 -2.01
C ILE A 227 10.63 2.48 -2.91
N GLY A 228 9.51 3.19 -3.00
CA GLY A 228 8.42 2.94 -3.93
C GLY A 228 8.37 4.01 -5.03
N ILE A 229 8.43 3.59 -6.30
CA ILE A 229 8.25 4.45 -7.47
C ILE A 229 7.15 3.83 -8.31
N HIS A 230 5.94 4.41 -8.20
CA HIS A 230 4.71 3.76 -8.64
C HIS A 230 4.35 4.11 -10.07
N LEU A 231 4.40 3.09 -10.94
CA LEU A 231 4.02 3.18 -12.35
C LEU A 231 2.50 3.10 -12.54
N GLU A 232 1.81 2.31 -11.72
CA GLU A 232 0.39 1.99 -11.67
C GLU A 232 -0.13 1.22 -12.89
N ALA A 233 0.27 1.57 -14.10
CA ALA A 233 -0.05 0.88 -15.36
C ALA A 233 1.13 0.96 -16.33
N PHE A 234 1.32 -0.06 -17.17
CA PHE A 234 2.40 -0.12 -18.16
C PHE A 234 1.96 0.44 -19.54
N ASP A 235 0.68 0.29 -19.88
CA ASP A 235 0.13 0.74 -21.15
C ASP A 235 0.02 2.27 -21.19
N GLN A 236 0.68 2.93 -22.14
CA GLN A 236 0.74 4.39 -22.23
C GLN A 236 -0.65 5.00 -22.47
N ALA A 237 -1.51 4.38 -23.28
CA ALA A 237 -2.85 4.89 -23.54
C ALA A 237 -3.74 4.81 -22.28
N VAL A 238 -3.57 3.76 -21.46
CA VAL A 238 -4.22 3.65 -20.14
C VAL A 238 -3.71 4.75 -19.21
N ARG A 239 -2.40 4.98 -19.17
CA ARG A 239 -1.78 6.05 -18.36
C ARG A 239 -2.32 7.43 -18.74
N GLU A 240 -2.35 7.76 -20.02
CA GLU A 240 -2.87 9.05 -20.51
C GLU A 240 -4.33 9.27 -20.14
N ARG A 241 -5.14 8.24 -20.17
CA ARG A 241 -6.56 8.31 -19.81
C ARG A 241 -6.78 8.39 -18.30
N ILE A 242 -6.03 7.63 -17.49
CA ILE A 242 -6.31 7.43 -16.06
C ILE A 242 -5.43 8.26 -15.15
N LEU A 243 -4.18 8.54 -15.56
CA LEU A 243 -3.18 9.30 -14.80
C LEU A 243 -2.49 10.35 -15.67
N PRO A 244 -3.25 11.25 -16.32
CA PRO A 244 -2.73 12.13 -17.37
C PRO A 244 -1.53 12.97 -16.95
N GLY A 245 -1.52 13.52 -15.74
CA GLY A 245 -0.37 14.26 -15.22
C GLY A 245 0.89 13.40 -15.09
N LYS A 246 0.76 12.19 -14.54
CA LYS A 246 1.88 11.23 -14.40
C LYS A 246 2.31 10.63 -15.75
N ALA A 247 1.41 10.51 -16.73
CA ALA A 247 1.70 9.98 -18.04
C ALA A 247 2.69 10.83 -18.87
N ARG A 248 2.92 12.09 -18.48
CA ARG A 248 3.96 12.94 -19.06
C ARG A 248 5.37 12.39 -18.83
N ILE A 249 5.55 11.59 -17.77
CA ILE A 249 6.77 10.82 -17.53
C ILE A 249 6.63 9.49 -18.25
N SER A 250 7.51 9.22 -19.23
CA SER A 250 7.44 7.99 -20.01
C SER A 250 7.69 6.73 -19.16
N VAL A 251 7.13 5.61 -19.58
CA VAL A 251 7.37 4.30 -18.95
C VAL A 251 8.86 3.97 -18.92
N ASP A 252 9.61 4.29 -20.00
CA ASP A 252 11.05 4.05 -20.06
C ASP A 252 11.84 4.87 -19.04
N TYR A 253 11.42 6.11 -18.76
CA TYR A 253 12.05 6.91 -17.71
C TYR A 253 11.74 6.36 -16.31
N TYR A 254 10.54 5.82 -16.08
CA TYR A 254 10.24 5.05 -14.86
C TYR A 254 11.20 3.88 -14.71
N PHE A 255 11.42 3.09 -15.75
CA PHE A 255 12.36 1.96 -15.71
C PHE A 255 13.82 2.41 -15.50
N THR A 256 14.22 3.54 -16.06
CA THR A 256 15.54 4.12 -15.81
C THR A 256 15.69 4.51 -14.34
N THR A 257 14.70 5.19 -13.78
CA THR A 257 14.68 5.57 -12.36
C THR A 257 14.67 4.35 -11.44
N LEU A 258 13.88 3.32 -11.76
CA LEU A 258 13.80 2.08 -11.00
C LEU A 258 15.13 1.31 -10.99
N ARG A 259 15.85 1.23 -12.13
CA ARG A 259 17.20 0.63 -12.17
C ARG A 259 18.16 1.40 -11.27
N ARG A 260 18.16 2.74 -11.36
CA ARG A 260 19.00 3.58 -10.49
C ARG A 260 18.63 3.38 -9.01
N ALA A 261 17.37 3.25 -8.69
CA ALA A 261 16.93 2.94 -7.33
C ALA A 261 17.44 1.57 -6.86
N VAL A 262 17.39 0.53 -7.70
CA VAL A 262 17.92 -0.81 -7.35
C VAL A 262 19.44 -0.77 -7.13
N GLU A 263 20.19 0.00 -7.91
CA GLU A 263 21.63 0.20 -7.67
C GLU A 263 21.92 0.79 -6.29
N LEU A 264 21.05 1.68 -5.81
CA LEU A 264 21.24 2.40 -4.54
C LEU A 264 20.71 1.63 -3.32
N PHE A 265 19.55 1.02 -3.44
CA PHE A 265 18.81 0.39 -2.32
C PHE A 265 18.96 -1.14 -2.30
N GLY A 266 19.26 -1.75 -3.43
CA GLY A 266 19.39 -3.20 -3.59
C GLY A 266 18.13 -3.87 -4.14
N VAL A 267 18.31 -5.11 -4.60
CA VAL A 267 17.23 -5.98 -5.10
C VAL A 267 16.20 -6.22 -4.00
N GLY A 268 14.91 -6.12 -4.34
CA GLY A 268 13.80 -6.31 -3.41
C GLY A 268 13.54 -5.14 -2.44
N GLN A 269 14.39 -4.09 -2.45
CA GLN A 269 14.17 -2.86 -1.66
C GLN A 269 13.46 -1.76 -2.48
N VAL A 270 13.23 -2.01 -3.74
CA VAL A 270 12.51 -1.10 -4.65
C VAL A 270 11.20 -1.74 -5.05
N SER A 271 10.10 -1.01 -4.94
CA SER A 271 8.77 -1.50 -5.30
C SER A 271 8.05 -0.57 -6.26
N SER A 272 7.11 -1.12 -7.03
CA SER A 272 6.18 -0.32 -7.82
C SER A 272 4.76 -0.86 -7.67
N TYR A 273 3.82 0.01 -7.31
CA TYR A 273 2.40 -0.31 -7.36
C TYR A 273 1.95 -0.53 -8.80
N ILE A 274 1.23 -1.63 -9.01
CA ILE A 274 0.54 -1.96 -10.25
C ILE A 274 -0.92 -2.20 -9.90
N ILE A 275 -1.80 -1.39 -10.49
CA ILE A 275 -3.24 -1.40 -10.15
C ILE A 275 -4.00 -2.13 -11.24
N VAL A 276 -4.51 -3.31 -10.92
CA VAL A 276 -5.38 -4.07 -11.83
C VAL A 276 -6.78 -3.47 -11.83
N GLY A 277 -7.34 -3.23 -13.01
CA GLY A 277 -8.67 -2.63 -13.18
C GLY A 277 -8.67 -1.22 -13.74
N LEU A 278 -7.50 -0.66 -14.11
CA LEU A 278 -7.39 0.63 -14.80
C LEU A 278 -7.72 0.56 -16.30
N GLY A 279 -7.98 -0.64 -16.82
CA GLY A 279 -8.29 -0.88 -18.24
C GLY A 279 -7.15 -1.51 -19.05
N GLU A 280 -6.06 -1.90 -18.37
CA GLU A 280 -4.97 -2.66 -18.97
C GLU A 280 -5.30 -4.16 -19.00
N SER A 281 -4.86 -4.88 -20.04
CA SER A 281 -5.10 -6.32 -20.14
C SER A 281 -4.24 -7.11 -19.13
N PRO A 282 -4.71 -8.27 -18.64
CA PRO A 282 -3.90 -9.13 -17.79
C PRO A 282 -2.56 -9.52 -18.41
N ALA A 283 -2.51 -9.76 -19.71
CA ALA A 283 -1.28 -10.10 -20.41
C ALA A 283 -0.24 -8.97 -20.40
N SER A 284 -0.69 -7.71 -20.60
CA SER A 284 0.17 -6.53 -20.50
C SER A 284 0.71 -6.35 -19.07
N ILE A 285 -0.15 -6.49 -18.05
CA ILE A 285 0.24 -6.41 -16.65
C ILE A 285 1.29 -7.47 -16.30
N ILE A 286 1.06 -8.74 -16.70
CA ILE A 286 1.99 -9.84 -16.45
C ILE A 286 3.34 -9.58 -17.13
N ALA A 287 3.35 -9.16 -18.39
CA ALA A 287 4.58 -8.83 -19.12
C ALA A 287 5.32 -7.64 -18.48
N GLY A 288 4.59 -6.63 -18.04
CA GLY A 288 5.16 -5.48 -17.32
C GLY A 288 5.76 -5.87 -15.96
N CYS A 289 5.09 -6.73 -15.19
CA CYS A 289 5.60 -7.26 -13.92
C CYS A 289 6.88 -8.08 -14.14
N GLN A 290 6.98 -8.87 -15.21
CA GLN A 290 8.21 -9.59 -15.56
C GLN A 290 9.38 -8.60 -15.74
N ARG A 291 9.17 -7.50 -16.50
CA ARG A 291 10.20 -6.45 -16.68
C ARG A 291 10.66 -5.83 -15.36
N LEU A 292 9.75 -5.66 -14.37
CA LEU A 292 10.11 -5.16 -13.05
C LEU A 292 10.96 -6.18 -12.29
N VAL A 293 10.54 -7.44 -12.25
CA VAL A 293 11.27 -8.54 -11.59
C VAL A 293 12.66 -8.73 -12.20
N ASP A 294 12.79 -8.65 -13.53
CA ASP A 294 14.08 -8.78 -14.23
C ASP A 294 15.14 -7.76 -13.76
N ILE A 295 14.70 -6.57 -13.37
CA ILE A 295 15.59 -5.51 -12.85
C ILE A 295 15.66 -5.47 -11.32
N GLY A 296 15.07 -6.43 -10.60
CA GLY A 296 15.13 -6.52 -9.14
C GLY A 296 14.12 -5.65 -8.39
N VAL A 297 13.09 -5.14 -9.07
CA VAL A 297 11.99 -4.36 -8.49
C VAL A 297 10.84 -5.28 -8.11
N PHE A 298 10.30 -5.13 -6.91
CA PHE A 298 9.13 -5.88 -6.45
C PHE A 298 7.83 -5.28 -7.03
N PRO A 299 7.09 -6.02 -7.90
CA PRO A 299 5.80 -5.57 -8.41
C PRO A 299 4.74 -5.73 -7.31
N PHE A 300 4.30 -4.62 -6.71
CA PHE A 300 3.25 -4.65 -5.71
C PHE A 300 1.89 -4.55 -6.38
N VAL A 301 1.37 -5.70 -6.80
CA VAL A 301 0.09 -5.81 -7.54
C VAL A 301 -1.09 -5.72 -6.58
N VAL A 302 -2.02 -4.81 -6.87
CA VAL A 302 -3.24 -4.60 -6.07
C VAL A 302 -4.47 -4.47 -6.97
N PRO A 303 -5.67 -4.89 -6.52
CA PRO A 303 -6.90 -4.58 -7.24
C PRO A 303 -7.22 -3.08 -7.12
N LEU A 304 -7.82 -2.51 -8.17
CA LEU A 304 -8.45 -1.21 -8.08
C LEU A 304 -9.51 -1.23 -6.97
N ARG A 305 -9.44 -0.23 -6.12
CA ARG A 305 -10.43 0.01 -5.06
C ARG A 305 -11.13 1.33 -5.33
N PRO A 306 -12.41 1.33 -5.72
CA PRO A 306 -13.19 2.53 -5.94
C PRO A 306 -13.28 3.34 -4.65
N ILE A 307 -12.94 4.62 -4.71
CA ILE A 307 -12.97 5.53 -3.57
C ILE A 307 -14.07 6.56 -3.79
N LEU A 308 -14.98 6.70 -2.85
CA LEU A 308 -16.05 7.70 -2.91
C LEU A 308 -15.49 9.10 -3.06
N GLY A 309 -16.00 9.84 -4.05
CA GLY A 309 -15.58 11.21 -4.39
C GLY A 309 -14.44 11.26 -5.42
N THR A 310 -13.95 10.12 -5.94
CA THR A 310 -13.07 10.06 -7.11
C THR A 310 -13.88 9.86 -8.39
N GLU A 311 -13.26 10.09 -9.55
CA GLU A 311 -13.91 9.85 -10.85
C GLU A 311 -14.13 8.34 -11.12
N MET A 312 -13.42 7.48 -10.41
CA MET A 312 -13.55 6.02 -10.52
C MET A 312 -14.35 5.38 -9.37
N GLN A 313 -15.12 6.16 -8.62
CA GLN A 313 -15.89 5.66 -7.47
C GLN A 313 -16.91 4.57 -7.83
N ASP A 314 -17.43 4.58 -9.06
CA ASP A 314 -18.47 3.64 -9.53
C ASP A 314 -17.91 2.58 -10.49
N VAL A 315 -16.58 2.49 -10.62
CA VAL A 315 -15.94 1.46 -11.45
C VAL A 315 -15.98 0.12 -10.73
N THR A 316 -16.36 -0.93 -11.46
CA THR A 316 -16.32 -2.30 -10.92
C THR A 316 -14.87 -2.75 -10.68
N PRO A 317 -14.52 -3.22 -9.48
CA PRO A 317 -13.21 -3.83 -9.23
C PRO A 317 -12.91 -5.01 -10.16
N PRO A 318 -11.64 -5.39 -10.37
CA PRO A 318 -11.30 -6.58 -11.15
C PRO A 318 -11.89 -7.84 -10.50
N SER A 319 -12.25 -8.83 -11.32
CA SER A 319 -12.77 -10.09 -10.79
C SER A 319 -11.71 -10.89 -10.03
N PRO A 320 -12.12 -11.73 -9.06
CA PRO A 320 -11.20 -12.62 -8.34
C PRO A 320 -10.37 -13.53 -9.26
N GLU A 321 -10.95 -13.99 -10.38
CA GLU A 321 -10.28 -14.86 -11.35
C GLU A 321 -9.11 -14.12 -12.05
N ILE A 322 -9.33 -12.86 -12.46
CA ILE A 322 -8.29 -12.03 -13.07
C ILE A 322 -7.17 -11.78 -12.08
N MET A 323 -7.49 -11.44 -10.82
CA MET A 323 -6.49 -11.23 -9.79
C MET A 323 -5.69 -12.49 -9.50
N THR A 324 -6.36 -13.64 -9.36
CA THR A 324 -5.72 -14.94 -9.14
C THR A 324 -4.75 -15.30 -10.27
N LEU A 325 -5.17 -15.09 -11.53
CA LEU A 325 -4.32 -15.32 -12.71
C LEU A 325 -3.03 -14.48 -12.64
N ILE A 326 -3.16 -13.20 -12.34
CA ILE A 326 -2.02 -12.28 -12.27
C ILE A 326 -1.13 -12.60 -11.05
N TYR A 327 -1.71 -12.85 -9.87
CA TYR A 327 -0.95 -13.19 -8.67
C TYR A 327 -0.14 -14.48 -8.86
N ARG A 328 -0.71 -15.54 -9.43
CA ARG A 328 0.02 -16.78 -9.71
C ARG A 328 1.17 -16.57 -10.68
N ALA A 329 0.96 -15.80 -11.75
CA ALA A 329 2.03 -15.49 -12.69
C ALA A 329 3.16 -14.71 -12.03
N VAL A 330 2.84 -13.65 -11.26
CA VAL A 330 3.83 -12.81 -10.59
C VAL A 330 4.56 -13.57 -9.47
N ALA A 331 3.85 -14.40 -8.70
CA ALA A 331 4.46 -15.24 -7.67
C ALA A 331 5.51 -16.20 -8.28
N GLY A 332 5.21 -16.85 -9.41
CA GLY A 332 6.18 -17.69 -10.12
C GLY A 332 7.41 -16.92 -10.61
N MET A 333 7.23 -15.67 -11.09
CA MET A 333 8.38 -14.82 -11.48
C MET A 333 9.26 -14.47 -10.29
N LEU A 334 8.66 -14.11 -9.15
CA LEU A 334 9.38 -13.81 -7.92
C LEU A 334 10.16 -15.04 -7.41
N GLU A 335 9.52 -16.20 -7.40
CA GLU A 335 10.15 -17.47 -7.00
C GLU A 335 11.37 -17.79 -7.89
N MET A 336 11.23 -17.72 -9.22
CA MET A 336 12.34 -17.96 -10.16
C MET A 336 13.50 -16.98 -9.97
N ARG A 337 13.22 -15.74 -9.53
CA ARG A 337 14.23 -14.72 -9.28
C ARG A 337 14.80 -14.78 -7.85
N GLY A 338 14.25 -15.62 -6.97
CA GLY A 338 14.61 -15.69 -5.57
C GLY A 338 14.24 -14.43 -4.78
N MET A 339 13.18 -13.72 -5.19
CA MET A 339 12.65 -12.51 -4.53
C MET A 339 11.43 -12.84 -3.69
N SER A 340 11.36 -12.28 -2.50
CA SER A 340 10.24 -12.42 -1.58
C SER A 340 9.82 -11.05 -1.01
N HIS A 341 8.54 -10.90 -0.68
CA HIS A 341 8.03 -9.76 0.07
C HIS A 341 8.73 -9.63 1.45
N ALA A 342 9.19 -10.74 2.04
CA ALA A 342 9.89 -10.77 3.31
C ALA A 342 11.32 -10.19 3.25
N ASP A 343 11.90 -10.06 2.05
CA ASP A 343 13.24 -9.49 1.87
C ASP A 343 13.23 -7.96 1.99
N SER A 344 12.09 -7.33 1.78
CA SER A 344 11.96 -5.88 1.92
C SER A 344 12.08 -5.45 3.38
N LYS A 345 12.92 -4.46 3.66
CA LYS A 345 13.17 -3.93 5.00
C LYS A 345 11.98 -3.14 5.53
N ALA A 346 11.30 -2.40 4.68
CA ALA A 346 10.16 -1.58 5.01
C ALA A 346 9.17 -1.52 3.86
N GLY A 347 7.98 -0.98 4.11
CA GLY A 347 7.09 -0.55 3.06
C GLY A 347 5.96 -1.50 2.73
N CYS A 348 5.32 -1.16 1.59
CA CYS A 348 4.13 -1.86 1.15
C CYS A 348 4.42 -3.31 0.74
N ALA A 349 5.57 -3.59 0.11
CA ALA A 349 5.98 -4.94 -0.22
C ALA A 349 6.11 -5.80 1.04
N ARG A 350 6.82 -5.31 2.08
CA ARG A 350 6.95 -6.00 3.36
C ARG A 350 5.62 -6.19 4.08
N CYS A 351 4.78 -5.15 4.09
CA CYS A 351 3.46 -5.18 4.75
C CYS A 351 2.53 -6.21 4.13
N GLY A 352 2.44 -6.25 2.80
CA GLY A 352 1.61 -7.17 2.03
C GLY A 352 0.10 -7.00 2.18
N ALA A 353 -0.41 -6.28 3.18
CA ALA A 353 -1.82 -6.28 3.57
C ALA A 353 -2.79 -5.82 2.47
N CYS A 354 -2.33 -5.01 1.50
CA CYS A 354 -3.16 -4.51 0.39
C CYS A 354 -3.17 -5.44 -0.84
N SER A 355 -2.32 -6.46 -0.86
CA SER A 355 -2.15 -7.38 -1.99
C SER A 355 -2.40 -8.82 -1.56
N GLY A 356 -3.04 -9.62 -2.41
CA GLY A 356 -3.13 -11.07 -2.22
C GLY A 356 -1.84 -11.80 -2.56
N LEU A 357 -0.88 -11.14 -3.23
CA LEU A 357 0.36 -11.76 -3.71
C LEU A 357 1.14 -12.55 -2.64
N PRO A 358 1.28 -12.08 -1.38
CA PRO A 358 1.96 -12.86 -0.34
C PRO A 358 1.37 -14.25 -0.08
N THR A 359 0.07 -14.47 -0.32
CA THR A 359 -0.55 -15.79 -0.13
C THR A 359 -0.20 -16.78 -1.24
N PHE A 360 0.26 -16.30 -2.39
CA PHE A 360 0.67 -17.12 -3.54
C PHE A 360 2.18 -17.40 -3.57
N THR A 361 2.97 -16.76 -2.69
CA THR A 361 4.41 -17.02 -2.59
C THR A 361 4.69 -18.04 -1.50
N ARG A 362 5.54 -19.06 -1.79
CA ARG A 362 5.93 -20.05 -0.78
C ARG A 362 6.68 -19.38 0.37
N ARG A 363 6.37 -19.76 1.62
CA ARG A 363 7.12 -19.29 2.79
C ARG A 363 8.47 -20.02 2.84
N PRO A 364 9.62 -19.32 2.98
CA PRO A 364 10.94 -19.96 3.04
C PRO A 364 11.14 -20.92 4.21
N THR A 365 10.21 -20.97 5.18
CA THR A 365 10.31 -21.77 6.41
C THR A 365 9.71 -23.18 6.32
N GLU A 366 8.88 -23.47 5.31
CA GLU A 366 8.25 -24.80 5.19
C GLU A 366 9.15 -25.84 4.51
N ASP A 367 10.05 -25.42 3.61
CA ASP A 367 10.94 -26.36 2.90
C ASP A 367 12.21 -26.78 3.69
N ARG A 368 12.61 -26.06 4.75
CA ARG A 368 13.78 -26.45 5.56
C ARG A 368 13.53 -27.59 6.55
N GLN A 369 12.28 -27.97 6.79
CA GLN A 369 11.96 -29.09 7.68
C GLN A 369 11.78 -30.44 6.95
N LEU A 370 11.66 -30.45 5.62
CA LEU A 370 11.51 -31.70 4.85
C LEU A 370 12.85 -32.33 4.45
N ASP A 371 13.94 -31.56 4.35
CA ASP A 371 15.27 -32.08 4.01
C ASP A 371 16.14 -32.51 5.20
N ALA A 372 15.61 -32.39 6.43
CA ALA A 372 16.34 -32.79 7.65
C ALA A 372 15.66 -33.98 8.34
N ARG A 373 15.42 -35.08 7.59
CA ARG A 373 15.20 -36.41 8.20
C ARG A 373 16.18 -37.42 7.61
N PRO A 374 16.89 -38.12 8.50
CA PRO A 374 17.92 -39.08 8.13
C PRO A 374 17.33 -40.32 7.45
#